data_a7164805da257adb1441c1a51e8b0809
#
_entry.id   a7164805da257adb1441c1a51e8b0809
#
_cell.length_a   1.000
_cell.length_b   1.000
_cell.length_c   1.000
_cell.angle_alpha   90.00
_cell.angle_beta   90.00
_cell.angle_gamma   90.00
#
_symmetry.space_group_name_H-M   'P 1'
#
loop_
_entity.id
_entity.type
_entity.pdbx_description
1 polymer ?
#
loop_
_entity_poly.entity_id
_entity_poly.type
_entity_poly.pdbx_seq_one_letter_code
_entity_poly.pdbx_strand_id
1 'polypeptide(L)'
;PGHMDFSINITIKGITEDNGLFRTDELAGSAAGQGTWNGWDGPAMEQVRYLSAQDWYQVYGINTTDLFVRNPLTSAEIDIYMTMVPENTSRQKKDFIRYALSSVGKIPYYWGGKPSSPGYTGNGFGSITAPDEDGRFLKGLDCSGWINWVYWSVTGRGLGAASTGTLISSGRAITKAELVPGDICIRTGPSAHVVIFLGWAADGQMLCIQETSGNVNNVEVGIAASDWQSYRRILE
;
A
#
# COMPACT_ATOMS: atom_id res chain seq x y z
N PRO A 1 15.24 24.62 10.76
CA PRO A 1 13.84 24.95 10.54
C PRO A 1 13.00 23.86 11.21
N GLY A 2 12.15 24.27 12.18
CA GLY A 2 11.30 23.33 12.90
C GLY A 2 10.26 22.72 11.96
N HIS A 3 10.09 21.41 12.02
CA HIS A 3 9.01 20.70 11.37
C HIS A 3 7.79 20.77 12.29
N MET A 4 6.64 21.17 11.76
CA MET A 4 5.40 21.23 12.52
C MET A 4 4.41 20.26 11.86
N ASP A 5 4.14 19.14 12.53
CA ASP A 5 3.14 18.19 12.08
C ASP A 5 1.78 18.60 12.60
N PHE A 6 0.85 18.88 11.70
CA PHE A 6 -0.56 19.06 12.03
C PHE A 6 -1.34 17.80 11.72
N SER A 7 -1.96 17.23 12.72
CA SER A 7 -2.89 16.12 12.60
C SER A 7 -4.31 16.63 12.92
N ILE A 8 -5.19 16.70 11.93
CA ILE A 8 -6.60 17.01 12.16
C ILE A 8 -7.38 15.71 12.05
N ASN A 9 -7.85 15.19 13.17
CA ASN A 9 -8.78 14.07 13.20
C ASN A 9 -10.21 14.59 13.28
N ILE A 10 -10.93 14.55 12.17
CA ILE A 10 -12.36 14.88 12.13
C ILE A 10 -13.12 13.56 12.23
N THR A 11 -13.69 13.28 13.40
CA THR A 11 -14.61 12.16 13.55
C THR A 11 -16.03 12.69 13.47
N ILE A 12 -16.69 12.48 12.34
CA ILE A 12 -18.10 12.77 12.17
C ILE A 12 -18.85 11.46 12.48
N LYS A 13 -19.61 11.45 13.57
CA LYS A 13 -20.54 10.36 13.88
C LYS A 13 -21.77 10.51 13.01
N GLY A 14 -21.87 9.71 11.97
CA GLY A 14 -23.01 9.70 11.05
C GLY A 14 -23.08 8.37 10.30
N ILE A 15 -24.18 8.18 9.61
CA ILE A 15 -24.36 7.04 8.72
C ILE A 15 -23.72 7.41 7.37
N THR A 16 -22.88 6.53 6.86
CA THR A 16 -22.24 6.69 5.54
C THR A 16 -22.91 5.80 4.51
N GLU A 17 -22.93 6.23 3.27
CA GLU A 17 -23.25 5.35 2.14
C GLU A 17 -22.14 4.33 1.90
N ASP A 18 -22.40 3.29 1.12
CA ASP A 18 -21.43 2.25 0.78
C ASP A 18 -20.16 2.81 0.11
N ASN A 19 -20.25 3.99 -0.49
CA ASN A 19 -19.12 4.71 -1.10
C ASN A 19 -18.36 5.61 -0.10
N GLY A 20 -18.69 5.58 1.19
CA GLY A 20 -18.08 6.41 2.23
C GLY A 20 -18.61 7.85 2.31
N LEU A 21 -19.57 8.23 1.47
CA LEU A 21 -20.21 9.55 1.54
C LEU A 21 -21.27 9.58 2.65
N PHE A 22 -21.48 10.77 3.23
CA PHE A 22 -22.49 10.95 4.27
C PHE A 22 -23.89 10.83 3.70
N ARG A 23 -24.70 10.01 4.33
CA ARG A 23 -26.14 9.95 4.11
C ARG A 23 -26.82 11.11 4.81
N THR A 24 -26.84 12.24 4.16
CA THR A 24 -27.40 13.50 4.71
C THR A 24 -28.91 13.43 4.93
N ASP A 25 -29.62 12.58 4.19
CA ASP A 25 -31.04 12.29 4.37
C ASP A 25 -31.35 11.57 5.71
N GLU A 26 -30.47 10.72 6.16
CA GLU A 26 -30.60 10.02 7.45
C GLU A 26 -30.19 10.87 8.64
N LEU A 27 -29.41 11.91 8.44
CA LEU A 27 -29.10 12.88 9.47
C LEU A 27 -30.29 13.83 9.73
N ALA A 28 -31.17 13.99 8.78
CA ALA A 28 -32.36 14.83 8.92
C ALA A 28 -33.27 14.28 10.03
N GLY A 29 -33.52 15.08 11.04
CA GLY A 29 -34.35 14.69 12.18
C GLY A 29 -33.63 13.86 13.25
N SER A 30 -32.33 13.59 13.12
CA SER A 30 -31.56 13.01 14.22
C SER A 30 -31.52 13.97 15.42
N ALA A 31 -31.37 13.37 16.60
CA ALA A 31 -31.53 14.08 17.88
C ALA A 31 -30.78 15.42 17.95
N ALA A 32 -31.46 16.44 18.41
CA ALA A 32 -30.83 17.68 18.82
C ALA A 32 -29.74 17.42 19.85
N GLY A 33 -28.61 18.10 19.70
CA GLY A 33 -27.54 18.05 20.69
C GLY A 33 -27.97 18.63 22.04
N GLN A 34 -27.10 18.51 23.01
CA GLN A 34 -27.27 19.20 24.29
C GLN A 34 -26.83 20.68 24.15
N GLY A 35 -27.43 21.57 24.87
CA GLY A 35 -27.15 23.00 24.85
C GLY A 35 -28.01 23.76 23.82
N THR A 36 -27.37 24.66 23.07
CA THR A 36 -28.06 25.53 22.12
C THR A 36 -28.16 24.92 20.71
N TRP A 37 -27.69 23.70 20.50
CA TRP A 37 -27.76 23.07 19.20
C TRP A 37 -29.13 22.41 18.95
N ASN A 38 -29.78 22.85 17.88
CA ASN A 38 -31.15 22.45 17.55
C ASN A 38 -31.24 21.19 16.68
N GLY A 39 -30.13 20.50 16.48
CA GLY A 39 -30.05 19.32 15.60
C GLY A 39 -29.84 19.67 14.12
N TRP A 40 -30.09 18.72 13.26
CA TRP A 40 -29.91 18.83 11.82
C TRP A 40 -31.14 19.45 11.17
N ASP A 41 -31.26 20.75 11.23
CA ASP A 41 -32.30 21.50 10.52
C ASP A 41 -31.96 21.70 9.02
N GLY A 42 -32.89 22.34 8.27
CA GLY A 42 -32.70 22.55 6.84
C GLY A 42 -31.41 23.31 6.48
N PRO A 43 -31.11 24.45 7.11
CA PRO A 43 -29.86 25.17 6.86
C PRO A 43 -28.60 24.37 7.23
N ALA A 44 -28.58 23.62 8.34
CA ALA A 44 -27.48 22.78 8.73
C ALA A 44 -27.25 21.65 7.70
N MET A 45 -28.33 21.04 7.21
CA MET A 45 -28.28 20.01 6.19
C MET A 45 -27.75 20.53 4.85
N GLU A 46 -28.17 21.73 4.44
CA GLU A 46 -27.60 22.36 3.23
C GLU A 46 -26.12 22.64 3.37
N GLN A 47 -25.69 23.11 4.53
CA GLN A 47 -24.27 23.33 4.80
C GLN A 47 -23.47 22.02 4.77
N VAL A 48 -23.99 20.93 5.33
CA VAL A 48 -23.33 19.61 5.27
C VAL A 48 -23.24 19.12 3.82
N ARG A 49 -24.31 19.24 3.05
CA ARG A 49 -24.27 18.87 1.61
C ARG A 49 -23.26 19.71 0.84
N TYR A 50 -23.22 21.01 1.07
CA TYR A 50 -22.24 21.90 0.46
C TYR A 50 -20.81 21.49 0.83
N LEU A 51 -20.52 21.26 2.13
CA LEU A 51 -19.21 20.86 2.60
C LEU A 51 -18.81 19.47 2.10
N SER A 52 -19.73 18.51 2.07
CA SER A 52 -19.43 17.15 1.57
C SER A 52 -19.22 17.08 0.06
N ALA A 53 -19.77 18.02 -0.69
CA ALA A 53 -19.58 18.09 -2.13
C ALA A 53 -18.27 18.78 -2.56
N GLN A 54 -17.54 19.40 -1.62
CA GLN A 54 -16.29 20.07 -1.95
C GLN A 54 -15.14 19.09 -2.09
N ASP A 55 -14.35 19.25 -3.13
CA ASP A 55 -13.01 18.68 -3.19
C ASP A 55 -12.05 19.51 -2.31
N TRP A 56 -11.96 19.16 -1.05
CA TRP A 56 -11.14 19.88 -0.08
C TRP A 56 -9.65 19.84 -0.39
N TYR A 57 -9.20 18.83 -1.09
CA TYR A 57 -7.82 18.72 -1.52
C TYR A 57 -7.51 19.81 -2.54
N GLN A 58 -8.42 20.03 -3.50
CA GLN A 58 -8.28 21.09 -4.48
C GLN A 58 -8.45 22.49 -3.85
N VAL A 59 -9.43 22.64 -2.96
CA VAL A 59 -9.71 23.95 -2.30
C VAL A 59 -8.54 24.44 -1.47
N TYR A 60 -7.87 23.53 -0.73
CA TYR A 60 -6.73 23.90 0.11
C TYR A 60 -5.36 23.69 -0.56
N GLY A 61 -5.35 23.30 -1.83
CA GLY A 61 -4.09 22.99 -2.53
C GLY A 61 -3.34 21.80 -1.95
N ILE A 62 -4.03 20.92 -1.22
CA ILE A 62 -3.44 19.73 -0.62
C ILE A 62 -3.19 18.71 -1.73
N ASN A 63 -1.94 18.33 -1.92
CA ASN A 63 -1.61 17.24 -2.81
C ASN A 63 -1.84 15.92 -2.07
N THR A 64 -2.80 15.11 -2.55
CA THR A 64 -3.06 13.79 -1.97
C THR A 64 -1.84 12.87 -2.04
N THR A 65 -0.93 13.14 -2.94
CA THR A 65 0.34 12.42 -3.04
C THR A 65 1.14 12.48 -1.73
N ASP A 66 1.06 13.59 -1.01
CA ASP A 66 1.81 13.77 0.24
C ASP A 66 1.12 13.12 1.45
N LEU A 67 -0.20 12.85 1.37
CA LEU A 67 -0.97 12.25 2.47
C LEU A 67 -0.72 10.77 2.66
N PHE A 68 -0.32 10.05 1.62
CA PHE A 68 -0.07 8.60 1.70
C PHE A 68 1.41 8.24 1.79
N VAL A 69 2.31 9.19 1.52
CA VAL A 69 3.76 8.97 1.67
C VAL A 69 4.11 8.83 3.14
N ARG A 70 4.64 7.67 3.52
CA ARG A 70 4.94 7.32 4.91
C ARG A 70 6.38 6.83 5.03
N ASN A 71 7.22 7.58 5.74
CA ASN A 71 8.59 7.16 6.04
C ASN A 71 9.35 6.60 4.81
N PRO A 72 9.40 7.32 3.70
CA PRO A 72 10.12 6.85 2.52
C PRO A 72 11.60 6.69 2.86
N LEU A 73 12.20 5.60 2.36
CA LEU A 73 13.64 5.40 2.53
C LEU A 73 14.43 6.44 1.75
N THR A 74 15.44 6.99 2.38
CA THR A 74 16.49 7.79 1.72
C THR A 74 17.41 6.90 0.89
N SER A 75 18.15 7.48 -0.05
CA SER A 75 19.15 6.73 -0.83
C SER A 75 20.20 6.06 0.06
N ALA A 76 20.62 6.71 1.16
CA ALA A 76 21.58 6.16 2.11
C ALA A 76 21.01 4.92 2.85
N GLU A 77 19.76 4.96 3.26
CA GLU A 77 19.09 3.80 3.88
C GLU A 77 18.90 2.65 2.90
N ILE A 78 18.55 2.94 1.64
CA ILE A 78 18.51 1.92 0.57
C ILE A 78 19.89 1.27 0.41
N ASP A 79 20.96 2.07 0.39
CA ASP A 79 22.32 1.54 0.25
C ASP A 79 22.71 0.65 1.44
N ILE A 80 22.27 0.97 2.67
CA ILE A 80 22.44 0.10 3.83
C ILE A 80 21.75 -1.27 3.62
N TYR A 81 20.49 -1.28 3.20
CA TYR A 81 19.82 -2.55 2.90
C TYR A 81 20.49 -3.31 1.76
N MET A 82 21.00 -2.62 0.75
CA MET A 82 21.70 -3.25 -0.37
C MET A 82 23.02 -3.92 0.04
N THR A 83 23.61 -3.60 1.20
CA THR A 83 24.79 -4.34 1.73
C THR A 83 24.46 -5.77 2.10
N MET A 84 23.17 -6.11 2.33
CA MET A 84 22.72 -7.49 2.59
C MET A 84 22.67 -8.35 1.32
N VAL A 85 22.71 -7.72 0.14
CA VAL A 85 22.65 -8.42 -1.15
C VAL A 85 24.07 -8.88 -1.54
N PRO A 86 24.31 -10.18 -1.75
CA PRO A 86 25.62 -10.68 -2.12
C PRO A 86 26.19 -10.02 -3.38
N GLU A 87 27.49 -9.78 -3.42
CA GLU A 87 28.15 -9.10 -4.54
C GLU A 87 27.98 -9.81 -5.87
N ASN A 88 27.94 -11.15 -5.86
CA ASN A 88 27.74 -11.99 -7.04
C ASN A 88 26.27 -12.09 -7.50
N THR A 89 25.34 -11.39 -6.85
CA THR A 89 23.95 -11.32 -7.30
C THR A 89 23.87 -10.62 -8.66
N SER A 90 23.05 -11.15 -9.57
CA SER A 90 22.88 -10.57 -10.90
C SER A 90 22.43 -9.10 -10.83
N ARG A 91 22.84 -8.30 -11.81
CA ARG A 91 22.46 -6.88 -11.89
C ARG A 91 20.94 -6.70 -11.85
N GLN A 92 20.22 -7.50 -12.63
CA GLN A 92 18.76 -7.39 -12.72
C GLN A 92 18.09 -7.67 -11.38
N LYS A 93 18.59 -8.63 -10.59
CA LYS A 93 18.08 -8.93 -9.25
C LYS A 93 18.43 -7.83 -8.24
N LYS A 94 19.61 -7.23 -8.34
CA LYS A 94 19.97 -6.04 -7.55
C LYS A 94 19.07 -4.86 -7.87
N ASP A 95 18.80 -4.62 -9.15
CA ASP A 95 17.90 -3.55 -9.59
C ASP A 95 16.46 -3.78 -9.10
N PHE A 96 15.99 -5.05 -9.09
CA PHE A 96 14.68 -5.43 -8.54
C PHE A 96 14.56 -5.10 -7.05
N ILE A 97 15.56 -5.49 -6.25
CA ILE A 97 15.57 -5.21 -4.80
C ILE A 97 15.64 -3.69 -4.55
N ARG A 98 16.53 -2.99 -5.25
CA ARG A 98 16.69 -1.53 -5.12
C ARG A 98 15.41 -0.79 -5.51
N TYR A 99 14.75 -1.22 -6.58
CA TYR A 99 13.48 -0.62 -7.01
C TYR A 99 12.37 -0.87 -6.00
N ALA A 100 12.27 -2.08 -5.44
CA ALA A 100 11.36 -2.39 -4.34
C ALA A 100 11.59 -1.50 -3.13
N LEU A 101 12.84 -1.36 -2.66
CA LEU A 101 13.22 -0.47 -1.56
C LEU A 101 12.87 1.00 -1.85
N SER A 102 13.05 1.45 -3.08
CA SER A 102 12.73 2.84 -3.48
C SER A 102 11.24 3.16 -3.45
N SER A 103 10.38 2.14 -3.41
CA SER A 103 8.92 2.28 -3.32
C SER A 103 8.39 2.31 -1.87
N VAL A 104 9.24 2.05 -0.89
CA VAL A 104 8.85 2.07 0.54
C VAL A 104 8.24 3.42 0.90
N GLY A 105 7.08 3.37 1.54
CA GLY A 105 6.31 4.53 1.97
C GLY A 105 5.62 5.31 0.86
N LYS A 106 5.69 4.89 -0.40
CA LYS A 106 5.25 5.69 -1.57
C LYS A 106 4.08 5.08 -2.35
N ILE A 107 3.62 3.91 -2.01
CA ILE A 107 2.50 3.25 -2.70
C ILE A 107 1.49 2.82 -1.65
N PRO A 108 0.26 3.36 -1.67
CA PRO A 108 -0.80 2.92 -0.77
C PRO A 108 -1.20 1.47 -1.06
N TYR A 109 -1.57 0.73 -0.02
CA TYR A 109 -2.23 -0.55 -0.23
C TYR A 109 -3.66 -0.31 -0.74
N TYR A 110 -4.04 -1.01 -1.80
CA TYR A 110 -5.38 -1.01 -2.35
C TYR A 110 -5.74 -2.42 -2.80
N TRP A 111 -6.79 -3.01 -2.24
CA TRP A 111 -7.22 -4.37 -2.57
C TRP A 111 -7.57 -4.50 -4.05
N GLY A 112 -7.01 -5.50 -4.72
CA GLY A 112 -7.18 -5.70 -6.16
C GLY A 112 -6.37 -4.74 -7.04
N GLY A 113 -5.56 -3.86 -6.46
CA GLY A 113 -4.69 -2.94 -7.18
C GLY A 113 -3.61 -3.67 -7.97
N LYS A 114 -3.61 -3.48 -9.31
CA LYS A 114 -2.69 -4.15 -10.25
C LYS A 114 -2.05 -3.14 -11.20
N PRO A 115 -0.81 -3.37 -11.65
CA PRO A 115 -0.23 -2.58 -12.74
C PRO A 115 -1.00 -2.83 -14.04
N SER A 116 -1.26 -1.78 -14.82
CA SER A 116 -2.19 -1.82 -15.96
C SER A 116 -1.51 -1.97 -17.33
N SER A 117 -0.18 -1.83 -17.42
CA SER A 117 0.53 -1.84 -18.70
C SER A 117 2.02 -2.11 -18.54
N PRO A 118 2.73 -2.51 -19.61
CA PRO A 118 4.18 -2.52 -19.64
C PRO A 118 4.77 -1.14 -19.29
N GLY A 119 5.79 -1.11 -18.45
CA GLY A 119 6.41 0.13 -18.02
C GLY A 119 5.49 1.03 -17.19
N TYR A 120 4.45 0.45 -16.57
CA TYR A 120 3.57 1.18 -15.64
C TYR A 120 4.39 1.86 -14.54
N THR A 121 4.35 3.19 -14.54
CA THR A 121 5.14 4.00 -13.61
C THR A 121 4.43 4.30 -12.29
N GLY A 122 3.22 3.77 -12.11
CA GLY A 122 2.40 4.07 -10.94
C GLY A 122 1.68 5.42 -11.02
N ASN A 123 1.47 5.95 -12.21
CA ASN A 123 0.72 7.20 -12.39
C ASN A 123 -0.63 7.14 -11.67
N GLY A 124 -0.84 8.09 -10.80
CA GLY A 124 -2.06 8.20 -10.01
C GLY A 124 -2.03 7.44 -8.68
N PHE A 125 -0.91 6.84 -8.24
CA PHE A 125 -0.80 6.37 -6.87
C PHE A 125 -1.10 7.51 -5.89
N GLY A 126 -1.90 7.22 -4.86
CA GLY A 126 -2.39 8.19 -3.90
C GLY A 126 -3.51 9.10 -4.41
N SER A 127 -3.93 9.02 -5.69
CA SER A 127 -5.14 9.68 -6.13
C SER A 127 -6.38 9.00 -5.56
N ILE A 128 -7.43 9.78 -5.34
CA ILE A 128 -8.71 9.27 -4.84
C ILE A 128 -9.35 8.37 -5.89
N THR A 129 -9.86 7.23 -5.46
CA THR A 129 -10.58 6.27 -6.28
C THR A 129 -11.78 5.71 -5.50
N ALA A 130 -12.61 4.89 -6.13
CA ALA A 130 -13.67 4.18 -5.43
C ALA A 130 -13.09 3.35 -4.27
N PRO A 131 -13.77 3.27 -3.12
CA PRO A 131 -13.30 2.47 -2.00
C PRO A 131 -13.09 0.99 -2.39
N ASP A 132 -12.06 0.36 -1.83
CA ASP A 132 -11.90 -1.09 -1.87
C ASP A 132 -12.76 -1.79 -0.79
N GLU A 133 -12.64 -3.11 -0.66
CA GLU A 133 -13.43 -3.92 0.28
C GLU A 133 -13.32 -3.47 1.76
N ASP A 134 -12.21 -2.83 2.13
CA ASP A 134 -11.96 -2.32 3.48
C ASP A 134 -12.14 -0.80 3.59
N GLY A 135 -12.69 -0.16 2.56
CA GLY A 135 -12.95 1.28 2.53
C GLY A 135 -11.72 2.15 2.26
N ARG A 136 -10.61 1.58 1.74
CA ARG A 136 -9.44 2.35 1.33
C ARG A 136 -9.69 2.98 -0.03
N PHE A 137 -9.53 4.26 -0.13
CA PHE A 137 -9.90 5.07 -1.29
C PHE A 137 -8.71 5.75 -2.00
N LEU A 138 -7.47 5.45 -1.57
CA LEU A 138 -6.28 5.90 -2.27
C LEU A 138 -5.84 4.83 -3.28
N LYS A 139 -5.75 5.21 -4.53
CA LYS A 139 -5.27 4.33 -5.61
C LYS A 139 -3.87 3.80 -5.28
N GLY A 140 -3.73 2.50 -5.29
CA GLY A 140 -2.49 1.83 -4.95
C GLY A 140 -2.40 0.43 -5.56
N LEU A 141 -1.60 -0.42 -4.95
CA LEU A 141 -1.44 -1.81 -5.35
C LEU A 141 -1.75 -2.74 -4.18
N ASP A 142 -2.16 -3.98 -4.47
CA ASP A 142 -2.09 -5.05 -3.47
C ASP A 142 -0.73 -5.74 -3.49
N CYS A 143 -0.48 -6.64 -2.55
CA CYS A 143 0.81 -7.30 -2.40
C CYS A 143 1.30 -7.98 -3.69
N SER A 144 0.44 -8.70 -4.38
CA SER A 144 0.79 -9.39 -5.64
C SER A 144 0.90 -8.44 -6.84
N GLY A 145 0.09 -7.39 -6.86
CA GLY A 145 0.17 -6.31 -7.84
C GLY A 145 1.48 -5.54 -7.74
N TRP A 146 1.91 -5.26 -6.51
CA TRP A 146 3.19 -4.60 -6.25
C TRP A 146 4.39 -5.45 -6.69
N ILE A 147 4.41 -6.76 -6.39
CA ILE A 147 5.46 -7.66 -6.89
C ILE A 147 5.55 -7.61 -8.42
N ASN A 148 4.40 -7.71 -9.10
CA ASN A 148 4.37 -7.63 -10.56
C ASN A 148 4.82 -6.26 -11.06
N TRP A 149 4.45 -5.19 -10.39
CA TRP A 149 4.84 -3.83 -10.73
C TRP A 149 6.36 -3.63 -10.63
N VAL A 150 6.99 -4.07 -9.52
CA VAL A 150 8.46 -4.00 -9.34
C VAL A 150 9.16 -4.81 -10.42
N TYR A 151 8.72 -6.05 -10.63
CA TYR A 151 9.30 -6.93 -11.65
C TYR A 151 9.18 -6.32 -13.04
N TRP A 152 8.01 -5.81 -13.39
CA TRP A 152 7.74 -5.22 -14.69
C TRP A 152 8.55 -3.94 -14.94
N SER A 153 8.66 -3.09 -13.94
CA SER A 153 9.44 -1.85 -14.04
C SER A 153 10.93 -2.10 -14.30
N VAL A 154 11.46 -3.20 -13.76
CA VAL A 154 12.88 -3.55 -13.91
C VAL A 154 13.16 -4.39 -15.17
N THR A 155 12.24 -5.28 -15.53
CA THR A 155 12.48 -6.23 -16.65
C THR A 155 11.86 -5.79 -17.98
N GLY A 156 10.97 -4.79 -17.97
CA GLY A 156 10.20 -4.35 -19.13
C GLY A 156 9.05 -5.30 -19.52
N ARG A 157 8.77 -6.33 -18.71
CA ARG A 157 7.69 -7.30 -18.95
C ARG A 157 7.06 -7.77 -17.64
N GLY A 158 5.74 -8.00 -17.64
CA GLY A 158 5.03 -8.50 -16.46
C GLY A 158 5.31 -9.99 -16.21
N LEU A 159 5.06 -10.41 -14.96
CA LEU A 159 5.13 -11.84 -14.56
C LEU A 159 4.00 -12.69 -15.15
N GLY A 160 2.97 -12.09 -15.74
CA GLY A 160 1.75 -12.78 -16.16
C GLY A 160 0.90 -13.30 -15.00
N ALA A 161 1.24 -12.93 -13.77
CA ALA A 161 0.57 -13.36 -12.56
C ALA A 161 -0.26 -12.21 -11.98
N ALA A 162 -1.54 -12.48 -11.70
CA ALA A 162 -2.49 -11.47 -11.20
C ALA A 162 -2.81 -11.61 -9.70
N SER A 163 -2.40 -12.70 -9.05
CA SER A 163 -2.70 -12.99 -7.64
C SER A 163 -1.61 -13.84 -7.01
N THR A 164 -1.64 -13.98 -5.69
CA THR A 164 -0.76 -14.93 -4.96
C THR A 164 -0.94 -16.36 -5.47
N GLY A 165 -2.20 -16.74 -5.82
CA GLY A 165 -2.52 -18.05 -6.38
C GLY A 165 -1.85 -18.33 -7.72
N THR A 166 -1.58 -17.33 -8.53
CA THR A 166 -0.84 -17.46 -9.80
C THR A 166 0.67 -17.26 -9.63
N LEU A 167 1.10 -16.43 -8.68
CA LEU A 167 2.49 -16.22 -8.36
C LEU A 167 3.21 -17.47 -7.86
N ILE A 168 2.52 -18.41 -7.19
CA ILE A 168 3.12 -19.67 -6.75
C ILE A 168 3.66 -20.54 -7.90
N SER A 169 3.30 -20.24 -9.14
CA SER A 169 3.80 -20.92 -10.33
C SER A 169 4.83 -20.09 -11.11
N SER A 170 5.15 -18.88 -10.65
CA SER A 170 6.11 -17.99 -11.32
C SER A 170 7.56 -18.36 -11.00
N GLY A 171 8.44 -18.23 -11.97
CA GLY A 171 9.87 -18.53 -11.78
C GLY A 171 10.16 -19.97 -11.35
N ARG A 172 11.31 -20.20 -10.72
CA ARG A 172 11.75 -21.52 -10.24
C ARG A 172 11.32 -21.75 -8.80
N ALA A 173 10.80 -22.94 -8.48
CA ALA A 173 10.57 -23.35 -7.11
C ALA A 173 11.89 -23.54 -6.38
N ILE A 174 11.98 -23.07 -5.15
CA ILE A 174 13.12 -23.22 -4.26
C ILE A 174 12.65 -23.63 -2.87
N THR A 175 13.57 -24.10 -2.06
CA THR A 175 13.33 -24.40 -0.64
C THR A 175 13.65 -23.17 0.23
N LYS A 176 13.20 -23.18 1.48
CA LYS A 176 13.55 -22.15 2.47
C LYS A 176 15.07 -21.99 2.64
N ALA A 177 15.82 -23.10 2.61
CA ALA A 177 17.27 -23.07 2.75
C ALA A 177 18.00 -22.45 1.55
N GLU A 178 17.36 -22.38 0.40
CA GLU A 178 17.92 -21.77 -0.80
C GLU A 178 17.59 -20.27 -0.95
N LEU A 179 16.83 -19.69 0.01
CA LEU A 179 16.45 -18.29 -0.05
C LEU A 179 17.68 -17.37 -0.11
N VAL A 180 17.66 -16.47 -1.06
CA VAL A 180 18.60 -15.35 -1.16
C VAL A 180 17.82 -14.04 -1.39
N PRO A 181 18.38 -12.88 -1.05
CA PRO A 181 17.71 -11.61 -1.25
C PRO A 181 17.13 -11.46 -2.65
N GLY A 182 15.87 -11.01 -2.75
CA GLY A 182 15.11 -10.87 -3.99
C GLY A 182 14.28 -12.09 -4.41
N ASP A 183 14.35 -13.21 -3.69
CA ASP A 183 13.38 -14.30 -3.83
C ASP A 183 12.06 -13.91 -3.19
N ILE A 184 10.94 -14.51 -3.61
CA ILE A 184 9.62 -14.21 -3.07
C ILE A 184 9.07 -15.37 -2.23
N CYS A 185 8.42 -15.01 -1.12
CA CYS A 185 7.75 -15.95 -0.22
C CYS A 185 6.24 -15.72 -0.32
N ILE A 186 5.47 -16.78 -0.50
CA ILE A 186 4.06 -16.70 -0.89
C ILE A 186 3.20 -17.58 0.02
N ARG A 187 2.04 -17.03 0.41
CA ARG A 187 0.89 -17.76 0.99
C ARG A 187 -0.34 -17.52 0.12
N THR A 188 -1.19 -18.52 0.05
CA THR A 188 -2.49 -18.45 -0.64
C THR A 188 -3.62 -18.72 0.35
N GLY A 189 -4.89 -18.59 -0.09
CA GLY A 189 -6.05 -18.80 0.76
C GLY A 189 -6.40 -17.62 1.67
N PRO A 190 -7.01 -17.86 2.83
CA PRO A 190 -7.51 -16.79 3.70
C PRO A 190 -6.44 -15.81 4.21
N SER A 191 -5.20 -16.26 4.31
CA SER A 191 -4.05 -15.43 4.72
C SER A 191 -3.12 -15.17 3.53
N ALA A 192 -3.68 -15.00 2.33
CA ALA A 192 -2.92 -14.78 1.12
C ALA A 192 -2.03 -13.54 1.24
N HIS A 193 -0.74 -13.73 0.98
CA HIS A 193 0.25 -12.65 1.01
C HIS A 193 1.50 -13.03 0.23
N VAL A 194 2.26 -12.05 -0.20
CA VAL A 194 3.56 -12.24 -0.84
C VAL A 194 4.52 -11.15 -0.40
N VAL A 195 5.77 -11.54 -0.14
CA VAL A 195 6.85 -10.63 0.27
C VAL A 195 8.11 -10.91 -0.54
N ILE A 196 9.00 -9.93 -0.65
CA ILE A 196 10.37 -10.11 -1.15
C ILE A 196 11.26 -10.39 0.04
N PHE A 197 11.94 -11.53 0.03
CA PHE A 197 12.93 -11.87 1.04
C PHE A 197 14.15 -10.93 0.92
N LEU A 198 14.60 -10.38 2.04
CA LEU A 198 15.76 -9.52 2.12
C LEU A 198 16.91 -10.15 2.95
N GLY A 199 16.56 -10.89 3.98
CA GLY A 199 17.54 -11.54 4.84
C GLY A 199 16.91 -12.14 6.09
N TRP A 200 17.77 -12.65 6.98
CA TRP A 200 17.39 -13.13 8.30
C TRP A 200 17.87 -12.13 9.36
N ALA A 201 16.99 -11.76 10.27
CA ALA A 201 17.35 -11.00 11.46
C ALA A 201 18.12 -11.90 12.47
N ALA A 202 18.81 -11.29 13.42
CA ALA A 202 19.62 -12.02 14.41
C ALA A 202 18.82 -13.02 15.27
N ASP A 203 17.53 -12.77 15.44
CA ASP A 203 16.59 -13.63 16.18
C ASP A 203 15.97 -14.74 15.30
N GLY A 204 16.38 -14.85 14.04
CA GLY A 204 15.87 -15.84 13.08
C GLY A 204 14.56 -15.45 12.41
N GLN A 205 14.05 -14.27 12.64
CA GLN A 205 12.89 -13.75 11.91
C GLN A 205 13.28 -13.34 10.49
N MET A 206 12.31 -13.36 9.57
CA MET A 206 12.51 -12.96 8.18
C MET A 206 12.41 -11.46 8.04
N LEU A 207 13.47 -10.81 7.58
CA LEU A 207 13.41 -9.44 7.08
C LEU A 207 12.94 -9.45 5.63
N CYS A 208 11.95 -8.65 5.31
CA CYS A 208 11.35 -8.62 3.98
C CYS A 208 10.97 -7.20 3.55
N ILE A 209 10.74 -7.03 2.25
CA ILE A 209 10.06 -5.86 1.68
C ILE A 209 8.67 -6.34 1.27
N GLN A 210 7.64 -5.61 1.67
CA GLN A 210 6.26 -6.00 1.42
C GLN A 210 5.34 -4.81 1.19
N GLU A 211 4.34 -4.99 0.34
CA GLU A 211 3.17 -4.14 0.27
C GLU A 211 2.10 -4.75 1.18
N THR A 212 1.74 -4.07 2.25
CA THR A 212 0.89 -4.63 3.30
C THR A 212 -0.24 -3.69 3.71
N SER A 213 -1.37 -4.29 4.07
CA SER A 213 -2.56 -3.61 4.62
C SER A 213 -2.40 -3.33 6.13
N GLY A 214 -3.48 -2.97 6.77
CA GLY A 214 -3.53 -2.73 8.21
C GLY A 214 -2.95 -1.38 8.61
N ASN A 215 -2.18 -1.34 9.70
CA ASN A 215 -1.67 -0.09 10.24
C ASN A 215 -0.64 0.61 9.33
N VAL A 216 0.10 -0.15 8.53
CA VAL A 216 1.09 0.38 7.59
C VAL A 216 0.41 0.92 6.34
N ASN A 217 -0.45 0.11 5.72
CA ASN A 217 -1.22 0.43 4.52
C ASN A 217 -0.35 1.01 3.39
N ASN A 218 0.83 0.45 3.21
CA ASN A 218 1.86 0.93 2.27
C ASN A 218 2.97 -0.12 2.10
N VAL A 219 3.92 0.15 1.21
CA VAL A 219 5.16 -0.63 1.11
C VAL A 219 6.05 -0.34 2.31
N GLU A 220 6.57 -1.38 2.94
CA GLU A 220 7.52 -1.27 4.05
C GLU A 220 8.68 -2.27 3.96
N VAL A 221 9.73 -2.03 4.71
CA VAL A 221 10.67 -3.05 5.15
C VAL A 221 10.25 -3.49 6.54
N GLY A 222 9.91 -4.75 6.69
CA GLY A 222 9.33 -5.29 7.93
C GLY A 222 9.80 -6.69 8.25
N ILE A 223 9.31 -7.19 9.37
CA ILE A 223 9.56 -8.56 9.83
C ILE A 223 8.35 -9.42 9.48
N ALA A 224 8.60 -10.56 8.87
CA ALA A 224 7.58 -11.53 8.53
C ALA A 224 7.86 -12.89 9.21
N ALA A 225 6.85 -13.76 9.20
CA ALA A 225 7.02 -15.13 9.67
C ALA A 225 8.11 -15.85 8.87
N SER A 226 8.85 -16.73 9.54
CA SER A 226 9.95 -17.47 8.94
C SER A 226 9.52 -18.60 7.99
N ASP A 227 8.26 -19.05 8.07
CA ASP A 227 7.74 -20.16 7.28
C ASP A 227 6.61 -19.74 6.36
N TRP A 228 6.73 -20.11 5.10
CA TRP A 228 5.81 -19.79 4.03
C TRP A 228 5.39 -21.03 3.26
N GLN A 229 4.23 -20.95 2.60
CA GLN A 229 3.70 -22.07 1.82
C GLN A 229 4.55 -22.36 0.58
N SER A 230 5.12 -21.34 -0.04
CA SER A 230 5.91 -21.46 -1.26
C SER A 230 7.02 -20.41 -1.30
N TYR A 231 8.14 -20.79 -1.87
CA TYR A 231 9.30 -19.93 -2.11
C TYR A 231 9.62 -19.98 -3.60
N ARG A 232 9.81 -18.83 -4.22
CA ARG A 232 10.01 -18.74 -5.66
C ARG A 232 11.17 -17.81 -6.00
N ARG A 233 12.01 -18.23 -6.93
CA ARG A 233 13.04 -17.41 -7.56
C ARG A 233 12.52 -16.95 -8.91
N ILE A 234 12.17 -15.67 -9.01
CA ILE A 234 11.61 -15.05 -10.23
C ILE A 234 12.69 -14.36 -11.07
N LEU A 235 13.86 -14.13 -10.49
CA LEU A 235 15.09 -13.62 -11.13
C LEU A 235 16.28 -14.44 -10.63
N GLU A 236 17.15 -14.85 -11.54
CA GLU A 236 18.40 -15.56 -11.19
C GLU A 236 19.53 -14.60 -10.77
#